data_c484f17b21f2bb7be123b0fc35cca6df
#
_entry.id   c484f17b21f2bb7be123b0fc35cca6df
#
_cell.length_a   1.000
_cell.length_b   1.000
_cell.length_c   1.000
_cell.angle_alpha   90.00
_cell.angle_beta   90.00
_cell.angle_gamma   90.00
#
_symmetry.space_group_name_H-M   'P 1'
#
loop_
_entity.id
_entity.type
_entity.pdbx_description
1 polymer ?
#
loop_
_entity_poly.entity_id
_entity_poly.type
_entity_poly.pdbx_seq_one_letter_code
_entity_poly.pdbx_strand_id
1 'polypeptide(L)'
;MDETLLVAGPLDVARTLSRYRAWGEDPANRLTDGAFRRAIRVDGGWRAYELTWSGGPDDAKLRVSVPGARRARVLDATLAEVRRLCGLDLDVASFYRAAAADPVLAALVPRLYGLRPTLVPEPFEMLVGAVCAQQVNLTFAFTVRARLVRRYGTPVRGNGATVYAFPEPAVLARARVGDLRRMQLTVRKGEYIVGVARQIVSGALDLSRLAAGSNEDVVEMLTAIRGLGRWTAEWFLARCLGRGDVCPAGDLAVRKAFAHFYNRGRALSERAIRRRAARWGEHQNLAVHYLLAGQRLHAERAGGGS
;
A
#
# COMPACT_ATOMS: atom_id res chain seq x y z
N MET A 1 21.10 -4.05 -15.17
CA MET A 1 20.74 -2.78 -15.84
C MET A 1 20.35 -1.80 -14.73
N ASP A 2 20.79 -0.58 -14.87
CA ASP A 2 20.54 0.48 -13.88
C ASP A 2 19.95 1.68 -14.60
N GLU A 3 19.02 2.38 -13.97
CA GLU A 3 18.40 3.60 -14.49
C GLU A 3 18.13 4.57 -13.34
N THR A 4 18.14 5.86 -13.63
CA THR A 4 17.81 6.90 -12.66
C THR A 4 16.56 7.65 -13.08
N LEU A 5 15.52 7.55 -12.26
CA LEU A 5 14.30 8.36 -12.41
C LEU A 5 14.48 9.71 -11.72
N LEU A 6 14.27 10.77 -12.47
CA LEU A 6 14.06 12.10 -11.91
C LEU A 6 12.58 12.23 -11.52
N VAL A 7 12.33 12.69 -10.34
CA VAL A 7 10.97 12.80 -9.79
C VAL A 7 10.42 14.20 -10.05
N ALA A 8 9.29 14.28 -10.71
CA ALA A 8 8.56 15.55 -10.84
C ALA A 8 7.82 15.88 -9.54
N GLY A 9 8.11 17.03 -8.96
CA GLY A 9 7.52 17.51 -7.72
C GLY A 9 8.06 16.79 -6.46
N PRO A 10 7.62 17.21 -5.28
CA PRO A 10 8.24 16.79 -4.03
C PRO A 10 8.01 15.30 -3.72
N LEU A 11 9.10 14.62 -3.28
CA LEU A 11 9.08 13.25 -2.79
C LEU A 11 10.07 13.05 -1.64
N ASP A 12 9.59 12.84 -0.43
CA ASP A 12 10.38 12.29 0.67
C ASP A 12 10.35 10.75 0.57
N VAL A 13 11.37 10.18 -0.06
CA VAL A 13 11.44 8.74 -0.34
C VAL A 13 11.48 7.92 0.94
N ALA A 14 12.30 8.31 1.90
CA ALA A 14 12.47 7.60 3.16
C ALA A 14 11.14 7.55 3.93
N ARG A 15 10.45 8.67 4.04
CA ARG A 15 9.14 8.77 4.68
C ARG A 15 8.07 7.98 3.92
N THR A 16 8.04 8.09 2.60
CA THR A 16 7.11 7.36 1.73
C THR A 16 7.24 5.85 1.92
N LEU A 17 8.47 5.32 1.92
CA LEU A 17 8.73 3.89 2.07
C LEU A 17 8.70 3.39 3.53
N SER A 18 8.70 4.29 4.53
CA SER A 18 8.79 3.96 5.96
C SER A 18 7.76 2.93 6.44
N ARG A 19 6.59 2.86 5.80
CA ARG A 19 5.56 1.88 6.15
C ARG A 19 6.03 0.42 6.02
N TYR A 20 6.97 0.13 5.13
CA TYR A 20 7.48 -1.23 4.93
C TYR A 20 8.42 -1.69 6.06
N ARG A 21 8.72 -0.81 7.00
CA ARG A 21 9.51 -1.09 8.21
C ARG A 21 8.71 -0.86 9.50
N ALA A 22 7.67 -0.02 9.44
CA ALA A 22 6.94 0.47 10.62
C ALA A 22 6.22 -0.62 11.42
N TRP A 23 5.85 -1.74 10.78
CA TRP A 23 4.98 -2.77 11.38
C TRP A 23 5.65 -4.13 11.49
N GLY A 24 6.95 -4.20 11.26
CA GLY A 24 7.70 -5.44 11.24
C GLY A 24 8.27 -5.76 9.86
N GLU A 25 8.83 -6.96 9.74
CA GLU A 25 9.47 -7.40 8.51
C GLU A 25 8.45 -7.73 7.41
N ASP A 26 8.72 -7.27 6.20
CA ASP A 26 7.99 -7.64 5.00
C ASP A 26 8.94 -8.30 3.99
N PRO A 27 8.94 -9.65 3.88
CA PRO A 27 9.86 -10.36 2.99
C PRO A 27 9.65 -10.04 1.51
N ALA A 28 8.44 -9.59 1.11
CA ALA A 28 8.14 -9.21 -0.26
C ALA A 28 8.51 -7.75 -0.57
N ASN A 29 8.62 -6.90 0.46
CA ASN A 29 8.89 -5.47 0.35
C ASN A 29 9.97 -5.08 1.36
N ARG A 30 11.21 -5.43 1.09
CA ARG A 30 12.30 -5.31 2.05
C ARG A 30 12.92 -3.93 2.03
N LEU A 31 12.61 -3.13 3.05
CA LEU A 31 13.24 -1.84 3.30
C LEU A 31 14.40 -2.00 4.30
N THR A 32 15.58 -1.57 3.89
CA THR A 32 16.78 -1.42 4.73
C THR A 32 17.22 0.05 4.74
N ASP A 33 18.29 0.38 5.47
CA ASP A 33 18.82 1.73 5.45
C ASP A 33 19.36 2.05 4.05
N GLY A 34 18.70 3.00 3.37
CA GLY A 34 19.08 3.48 2.04
C GLY A 34 18.68 2.62 0.85
N ALA A 35 18.00 1.47 1.03
CA ALA A 35 17.60 0.64 -0.09
C ALA A 35 16.24 -0.07 0.15
N PHE A 36 15.44 -0.13 -0.90
CA PHE A 36 14.22 -0.93 -0.96
C PHE A 36 14.39 -2.03 -2.01
N ARG A 37 14.04 -3.27 -1.66
CA ARG A 37 14.17 -4.43 -2.55
C ARG A 37 12.85 -5.17 -2.67
N ARG A 38 12.53 -5.56 -3.90
CA ARG A 38 11.33 -6.31 -4.23
C ARG A 38 11.58 -7.22 -5.44
N ALA A 39 10.70 -8.17 -5.67
CA ALA A 39 10.70 -8.98 -6.88
C ALA A 39 9.54 -8.59 -7.81
N ILE A 40 9.83 -8.50 -9.10
CA ILE A 40 8.85 -8.27 -10.18
C ILE A 40 8.81 -9.47 -11.13
N ARG A 41 7.65 -9.78 -11.69
CA ARG A 41 7.49 -10.82 -12.71
C ARG A 41 7.49 -10.20 -14.11
N VAL A 42 8.45 -10.60 -14.93
CA VAL A 42 8.54 -10.16 -16.33
C VAL A 42 8.88 -11.36 -17.21
N ASP A 43 8.21 -11.49 -18.35
CA ASP A 43 8.40 -12.59 -19.32
C ASP A 43 8.33 -13.99 -18.67
N GLY A 44 7.38 -14.17 -17.74
CA GLY A 44 7.18 -15.44 -17.04
C GLY A 44 8.19 -15.75 -15.93
N GLY A 45 9.23 -14.94 -15.74
CA GLY A 45 10.27 -15.12 -14.73
C GLY A 45 10.26 -14.03 -13.65
N TRP A 46 10.69 -14.40 -12.44
CA TRP A 46 10.89 -13.46 -11.35
C TRP A 46 12.28 -12.80 -11.45
N ARG A 47 12.34 -11.50 -11.19
CA ARG A 47 13.56 -10.70 -11.10
C ARG A 47 13.52 -9.87 -9.83
N ALA A 48 14.62 -9.90 -9.06
CA ALA A 48 14.79 -8.96 -7.96
C ALA A 48 15.26 -7.62 -8.51
N TYR A 49 14.75 -6.55 -7.94
CA TYR A 49 15.26 -5.21 -8.18
C TYR A 49 15.58 -4.50 -6.86
N GLU A 50 16.45 -3.52 -6.95
CA GLU A 50 16.81 -2.63 -5.86
C GLU A 50 16.53 -1.19 -6.25
N LEU A 51 15.90 -0.48 -5.35
CA LEU A 51 15.67 0.96 -5.42
C LEU A 51 16.50 1.63 -4.32
N THR A 52 17.40 2.51 -4.72
CA THR A 52 18.12 3.42 -3.84
C THR A 52 17.76 4.86 -4.20
N TRP A 53 18.05 5.80 -3.31
CA TRP A 53 17.69 7.20 -3.53
C TRP A 53 18.72 8.14 -2.96
N SER A 54 18.73 9.36 -3.51
CA SER A 54 19.55 10.49 -3.04
C SER A 54 18.78 11.80 -3.26
N GLY A 55 19.30 12.88 -2.69
CA GLY A 55 18.65 14.19 -2.72
C GLY A 55 17.62 14.36 -1.62
N GLY A 56 17.07 15.56 -1.52
CA GLY A 56 15.97 15.94 -0.63
C GLY A 56 14.61 15.79 -1.33
N PRO A 57 13.53 16.25 -0.66
CA PRO A 57 12.20 16.13 -1.25
C PRO A 57 12.01 16.84 -2.59
N ASP A 58 12.72 17.94 -2.85
CA ASP A 58 12.56 18.73 -4.08
C ASP A 58 13.45 18.27 -5.24
N ASP A 59 14.49 17.48 -4.96
CA ASP A 59 15.46 17.00 -5.93
C ASP A 59 15.71 15.49 -5.86
N ALA A 60 14.72 14.75 -5.37
CA ALA A 60 14.79 13.29 -5.19
C ALA A 60 15.16 12.57 -6.50
N LYS A 61 16.18 11.72 -6.42
CA LYS A 61 16.65 10.85 -7.51
C LYS A 61 16.47 9.41 -7.08
N LEU A 62 15.77 8.64 -7.89
CA LEU A 62 15.50 7.23 -7.65
C LEU A 62 16.36 6.38 -8.59
N ARG A 63 17.35 5.68 -8.06
CA ARG A 63 18.16 4.73 -8.83
C ARG A 63 17.57 3.33 -8.72
N VAL A 64 17.17 2.77 -9.84
CA VAL A 64 16.63 1.41 -9.97
C VAL A 64 17.67 0.51 -10.56
N SER A 65 18.00 -0.58 -9.92
CA SER A 65 18.94 -1.61 -10.36
C SER A 65 18.24 -2.96 -10.50
N VAL A 66 18.38 -3.59 -11.67
CA VAL A 66 17.85 -4.94 -11.94
C VAL A 66 19.01 -5.85 -12.35
N PRO A 67 19.62 -6.58 -11.40
CA PRO A 67 20.76 -7.45 -11.67
C PRO A 67 20.42 -8.53 -12.68
N GLY A 68 21.33 -8.79 -13.62
CA GLY A 68 21.17 -9.82 -14.64
C GLY A 68 20.09 -9.55 -15.69
N ALA A 69 19.41 -8.39 -15.65
CA ALA A 69 18.54 -7.98 -16.74
C ALA A 69 19.36 -7.69 -18.01
N ARG A 70 18.94 -8.28 -19.12
CA ARG A 70 19.57 -8.10 -20.45
C ARG A 70 18.63 -7.46 -21.47
N ARG A 71 17.35 -7.30 -21.13
CA ARG A 71 16.29 -6.76 -22.00
C ARG A 71 15.75 -5.46 -21.42
N ALA A 72 15.65 -4.42 -22.24
CA ALA A 72 15.09 -3.13 -21.85
C ALA A 72 13.69 -3.27 -21.23
N ARG A 73 12.84 -4.15 -21.78
CA ARG A 73 11.50 -4.42 -21.28
C ARG A 73 11.44 -4.78 -19.77
N VAL A 74 12.48 -5.47 -19.24
CA VAL A 74 12.55 -5.78 -17.80
C VAL A 74 12.75 -4.51 -17.00
N LEU A 75 13.60 -3.63 -17.47
CA LEU A 75 13.84 -2.33 -16.84
C LEU A 75 12.60 -1.45 -16.92
N ASP A 76 11.98 -1.33 -18.09
CA ASP A 76 10.77 -0.52 -18.30
C ASP A 76 9.62 -0.96 -17.37
N ALA A 77 9.38 -2.27 -17.28
CA ALA A 77 8.38 -2.82 -16.35
C ALA A 77 8.72 -2.51 -14.89
N THR A 78 10.00 -2.57 -14.51
CA THR A 78 10.45 -2.25 -13.14
C THR A 78 10.28 -0.76 -12.85
N LEU A 79 10.61 0.12 -13.80
CA LEU A 79 10.42 1.56 -13.66
C LEU A 79 8.94 1.91 -13.50
N ALA A 80 8.05 1.28 -14.26
CA ALA A 80 6.61 1.44 -14.13
C ALA A 80 6.10 0.99 -12.74
N GLU A 81 6.61 -0.13 -12.23
CA GLU A 81 6.29 -0.59 -10.87
C GLU A 81 6.79 0.38 -9.79
N VAL A 82 8.03 0.90 -9.92
CA VAL A 82 8.60 1.87 -8.98
C VAL A 82 7.82 3.19 -9.00
N ARG A 83 7.45 3.70 -10.18
CA ARG A 83 6.59 4.88 -10.31
C ARG A 83 5.29 4.70 -9.51
N ARG A 84 4.63 3.56 -9.72
CA ARG A 84 3.40 3.22 -9.01
C ARG A 84 3.62 3.06 -7.51
N LEU A 85 4.63 2.27 -7.12
CA LEU A 85 4.98 2.02 -5.71
C LEU A 85 5.20 3.32 -4.93
N CYS A 86 5.94 4.26 -5.52
CA CYS A 86 6.26 5.55 -4.88
C CYS A 86 5.17 6.62 -5.08
N GLY A 87 4.06 6.29 -5.75
CA GLY A 87 2.98 7.23 -6.02
C GLY A 87 3.43 8.44 -6.85
N LEU A 88 4.33 8.23 -7.85
CA LEU A 88 4.92 9.35 -8.61
C LEU A 88 3.89 10.07 -9.49
N ASP A 89 2.81 9.40 -9.83
CA ASP A 89 1.74 9.97 -10.67
C ASP A 89 0.64 10.67 -9.85
N LEU A 90 0.77 10.70 -8.51
CA LEU A 90 -0.15 11.45 -7.64
C LEU A 90 0.17 12.96 -7.72
N ASP A 91 -0.82 13.78 -8.00
CA ASP A 91 -0.67 15.24 -8.05
C ASP A 91 -0.64 15.86 -6.64
N VAL A 92 0.54 15.74 -6.00
CA VAL A 92 0.73 16.33 -4.67
C VAL A 92 0.79 17.85 -4.70
N ALA A 93 1.15 18.47 -5.82
CA ALA A 93 1.20 19.93 -5.94
C ALA A 93 -0.20 20.52 -5.92
N SER A 94 -1.16 19.93 -6.65
CA SER A 94 -2.58 20.31 -6.58
C SER A 94 -3.13 20.05 -5.19
N PHE A 95 -2.81 18.92 -4.58
CA PHE A 95 -3.20 18.63 -3.20
C PHE A 95 -2.70 19.71 -2.23
N TYR A 96 -1.45 20.17 -2.33
CA TYR A 96 -0.93 21.22 -1.41
C TYR A 96 -1.67 22.53 -1.56
N ARG A 97 -2.03 22.93 -2.79
CA ARG A 97 -2.88 24.10 -3.03
C ARG A 97 -4.26 23.96 -2.38
N ALA A 98 -4.89 22.80 -2.58
CA ALA A 98 -6.20 22.51 -1.98
C ALA A 98 -6.14 22.42 -0.44
N ALA A 99 -5.08 21.84 0.10
CA ALA A 99 -4.86 21.70 1.54
C ALA A 99 -4.73 23.03 2.28
N ALA A 100 -4.30 24.11 1.60
CA ALA A 100 -4.20 25.44 2.18
C ALA A 100 -5.55 26.00 2.69
N ALA A 101 -6.67 25.54 2.15
CA ALA A 101 -8.01 25.92 2.59
C ALA A 101 -8.51 25.17 3.84
N ASP A 102 -7.80 24.10 4.27
CA ASP A 102 -8.14 23.35 5.49
C ASP A 102 -7.04 23.59 6.56
N PRO A 103 -7.36 24.27 7.69
CA PRO A 103 -6.35 24.62 8.69
C PRO A 103 -5.55 23.44 9.24
N VAL A 104 -6.16 22.24 9.31
CA VAL A 104 -5.46 21.03 9.77
C VAL A 104 -4.45 20.56 8.73
N LEU A 105 -4.88 20.44 7.46
CA LEU A 105 -4.00 20.02 6.38
C LEU A 105 -2.90 21.06 6.11
N ALA A 106 -3.23 22.36 6.15
CA ALA A 106 -2.25 23.46 6.03
C ALA A 106 -1.14 23.36 7.07
N ALA A 107 -1.45 22.94 8.31
CA ALA A 107 -0.47 22.71 9.37
C ALA A 107 0.32 21.39 9.21
N LEU A 108 -0.25 20.40 8.54
CA LEU A 108 0.39 19.09 8.33
C LEU A 108 1.31 19.05 7.10
N VAL A 109 0.95 19.76 6.04
CA VAL A 109 1.71 19.73 4.77
C VAL A 109 3.18 20.10 4.96
N PRO A 110 3.59 21.18 5.64
CA PRO A 110 5.00 21.52 5.82
C PRO A 110 5.75 20.44 6.61
N ARG A 111 5.10 19.78 7.56
CA ARG A 111 5.69 18.74 8.42
C ARG A 111 5.84 17.39 7.72
N LEU A 112 5.05 17.17 6.69
CA LEU A 112 4.97 15.92 5.91
C LEU A 112 5.30 16.17 4.43
N TYR A 113 6.00 17.27 4.14
CA TYR A 113 6.33 17.66 2.79
C TYR A 113 7.02 16.55 2.03
N GLY A 114 6.57 16.28 0.82
CA GLY A 114 7.06 15.18 -0.02
C GLY A 114 6.51 13.79 0.35
N LEU A 115 5.68 13.64 1.39
CA LEU A 115 5.04 12.36 1.67
C LEU A 115 4.08 11.98 0.54
N ARG A 116 4.28 10.82 -0.05
CA ARG A 116 3.33 10.18 -0.98
C ARG A 116 2.87 8.85 -0.40
N PRO A 117 1.58 8.49 -0.49
CA PRO A 117 1.15 7.14 -0.12
C PRO A 117 1.79 6.13 -1.08
N THR A 118 2.41 5.08 -0.53
CA THR A 118 2.84 3.96 -1.36
C THR A 118 1.64 3.23 -1.92
N LEU A 119 1.64 2.92 -3.21
CA LEU A 119 0.64 2.06 -3.82
C LEU A 119 1.15 0.62 -3.89
N VAL A 120 0.27 -0.34 -3.70
CA VAL A 120 0.61 -1.76 -3.83
C VAL A 120 0.49 -2.13 -5.32
N PRO A 121 1.60 -2.48 -6.00
CA PRO A 121 1.57 -2.71 -7.44
C PRO A 121 0.70 -3.91 -7.84
N GLU A 122 0.69 -4.96 -7.00
CA GLU A 122 0.01 -6.20 -7.27
C GLU A 122 -1.37 -6.27 -6.58
N PRO A 123 -2.48 -6.26 -7.33
CA PRO A 123 -3.84 -6.27 -6.78
C PRO A 123 -4.11 -7.44 -5.84
N PHE A 124 -3.65 -8.65 -6.18
CA PHE A 124 -3.83 -9.83 -5.34
C PHE A 124 -3.10 -9.70 -3.99
N GLU A 125 -1.88 -9.15 -4.01
CA GLU A 125 -1.12 -8.84 -2.78
C GLU A 125 -1.90 -7.88 -1.88
N MET A 126 -2.53 -6.86 -2.46
CA MET A 126 -3.36 -5.91 -1.71
C MET A 126 -4.55 -6.60 -1.05
N LEU A 127 -5.28 -7.45 -1.78
CA LEU A 127 -6.45 -8.15 -1.24
C LEU A 127 -6.07 -9.11 -0.10
N VAL A 128 -5.02 -9.92 -0.28
CA VAL A 128 -4.53 -10.83 0.76
C VAL A 128 -4.02 -10.05 1.99
N GLY A 129 -3.28 -8.96 1.76
CA GLY A 129 -2.82 -8.08 2.83
C GLY A 129 -3.97 -7.47 3.62
N ALA A 130 -5.04 -7.06 2.95
CA ALA A 130 -6.25 -6.56 3.59
C ALA A 130 -6.92 -7.64 4.45
N VAL A 131 -7.05 -8.88 3.94
CA VAL A 131 -7.61 -10.00 4.73
C VAL A 131 -6.75 -10.27 5.98
N CYS A 132 -5.41 -10.24 5.85
CA CYS A 132 -4.52 -10.39 7.01
C CYS A 132 -4.78 -9.30 8.07
N ALA A 133 -5.09 -8.08 7.65
CA ALA A 133 -5.26 -6.92 8.53
C ALA A 133 -6.66 -6.80 9.17
N GLN A 134 -7.65 -7.58 8.74
CA GLN A 134 -9.00 -7.51 9.32
C GLN A 134 -9.00 -7.78 10.83
N GLN A 135 -9.58 -6.86 11.61
CA GLN A 135 -9.84 -7.02 13.07
C GLN A 135 -8.59 -7.34 13.91
N VAL A 136 -7.40 -6.92 13.48
CA VAL A 136 -6.15 -7.07 14.24
C VAL A 136 -5.30 -5.80 14.10
N ASN A 137 -4.30 -5.64 14.97
CA ASN A 137 -3.33 -4.57 14.80
C ASN A 137 -2.39 -4.84 13.62
N LEU A 138 -1.77 -3.78 13.09
CA LEU A 138 -0.93 -3.89 11.90
C LEU A 138 0.32 -4.73 12.13
N THR A 139 0.94 -4.68 13.31
CA THR A 139 2.12 -5.49 13.63
C THR A 139 1.81 -6.99 13.50
N PHE A 140 0.69 -7.43 14.05
CA PHE A 140 0.25 -8.82 13.90
C PHE A 140 -0.10 -9.16 12.45
N ALA A 141 -0.78 -8.24 11.75
CA ALA A 141 -1.10 -8.42 10.31
C ALA A 141 0.16 -8.62 9.47
N PHE A 142 1.22 -7.82 9.69
CA PHE A 142 2.49 -7.96 9.00
C PHE A 142 3.22 -9.25 9.39
N THR A 143 3.14 -9.67 10.67
CA THR A 143 3.71 -10.96 11.13
C THR A 143 3.09 -12.14 10.39
N VAL A 144 1.77 -12.23 10.32
CA VAL A 144 1.10 -13.36 9.63
C VAL A 144 1.31 -13.29 8.12
N ARG A 145 1.32 -12.09 7.54
CA ARG A 145 1.65 -11.87 6.13
C ARG A 145 3.09 -12.31 5.81
N ALA A 146 4.06 -11.97 6.65
CA ALA A 146 5.45 -12.38 6.47
C ALA A 146 5.60 -13.91 6.48
N ARG A 147 4.91 -14.61 7.38
CA ARG A 147 4.88 -16.07 7.43
C ARG A 147 4.30 -16.67 6.14
N LEU A 148 3.18 -16.11 5.67
CA LEU A 148 2.54 -16.52 4.42
C LEU A 148 3.48 -16.34 3.23
N VAL A 149 4.16 -15.19 3.12
CA VAL A 149 5.12 -14.91 2.06
C VAL A 149 6.32 -15.87 2.12
N ARG A 150 6.90 -16.12 3.29
CA ARG A 150 8.02 -17.08 3.42
C ARG A 150 7.61 -18.50 3.07
N ARG A 151 6.37 -18.89 3.35
CA ARG A 151 5.89 -20.27 3.11
C ARG A 151 5.49 -20.53 1.66
N TYR A 152 4.89 -19.56 1.02
CA TYR A 152 4.25 -19.73 -0.30
C TYR A 152 4.84 -18.83 -1.39
N GLY A 153 5.60 -17.81 -1.02
CA GLY A 153 6.28 -16.94 -1.97
C GLY A 153 7.49 -17.60 -2.61
N THR A 154 7.90 -17.07 -3.75
CA THR A 154 9.09 -17.56 -4.48
C THR A 154 10.32 -16.77 -4.04
N PRO A 155 11.38 -17.41 -3.50
CA PRO A 155 12.63 -16.73 -3.20
C PRO A 155 13.33 -16.30 -4.48
N VAL A 156 13.73 -15.04 -4.56
CA VAL A 156 14.41 -14.44 -5.71
C VAL A 156 15.72 -13.80 -5.23
N ARG A 157 16.85 -14.22 -5.77
CA ARG A 157 18.16 -13.67 -5.42
C ARG A 157 18.50 -12.46 -6.28
N GLY A 158 19.04 -11.41 -5.67
CA GLY A 158 19.54 -10.22 -6.35
C GLY A 158 20.35 -9.33 -5.42
N ASN A 159 21.43 -8.70 -5.92
CA ASN A 159 22.31 -7.78 -5.17
C ASN A 159 22.75 -8.32 -3.79
N GLY A 160 23.20 -9.58 -3.71
CA GLY A 160 23.67 -10.19 -2.46
C GLY A 160 22.58 -10.47 -1.42
N ALA A 161 21.29 -10.24 -1.74
CA ALA A 161 20.17 -10.46 -0.85
C ALA A 161 19.11 -11.37 -1.50
N THR A 162 18.31 -12.04 -0.66
CA THR A 162 17.12 -12.76 -1.09
C THR A 162 15.88 -11.92 -0.71
N VAL A 163 15.02 -11.68 -1.69
CA VAL A 163 13.66 -11.16 -1.51
C VAL A 163 12.66 -12.24 -1.89
N TYR A 164 11.45 -12.13 -1.43
CA TYR A 164 10.40 -13.07 -1.81
C TYR A 164 9.42 -12.38 -2.75
N ALA A 165 9.17 -13.00 -3.90
CA ALA A 165 7.97 -12.63 -4.65
C ALA A 165 6.73 -12.99 -3.84
N PHE A 166 5.72 -12.13 -3.87
CA PHE A 166 4.45 -12.44 -3.21
C PHE A 166 3.84 -13.71 -3.82
N PRO A 167 3.19 -14.59 -3.02
CA PRO A 167 2.58 -15.82 -3.53
C PRO A 167 1.61 -15.56 -4.69
N GLU A 168 1.73 -16.31 -5.77
CA GLU A 168 0.81 -16.23 -6.89
C GLU A 168 -0.59 -16.78 -6.52
N PRO A 169 -1.68 -16.29 -7.17
CA PRO A 169 -3.03 -16.82 -6.96
C PRO A 169 -3.10 -18.34 -7.10
N ALA A 170 -2.43 -18.91 -8.12
CA ALA A 170 -2.43 -20.35 -8.36
C ALA A 170 -1.82 -21.17 -7.21
N VAL A 171 -0.86 -20.60 -6.48
CA VAL A 171 -0.24 -21.22 -5.30
C VAL A 171 -1.19 -21.20 -4.11
N LEU A 172 -1.81 -20.04 -3.81
CA LEU A 172 -2.72 -19.91 -2.67
C LEU A 172 -4.08 -20.58 -2.92
N ALA A 173 -4.53 -20.72 -4.16
CA ALA A 173 -5.74 -21.46 -4.50
C ALA A 173 -5.67 -22.95 -4.11
N ARG A 174 -4.46 -23.52 -4.06
CA ARG A 174 -4.18 -24.92 -3.67
C ARG A 174 -3.80 -25.05 -2.17
N ALA A 175 -3.62 -23.95 -1.46
CA ALA A 175 -3.24 -23.98 -0.07
C ALA A 175 -4.35 -24.62 0.80
N ARG A 176 -3.94 -25.39 1.82
CA ARG A 176 -4.86 -25.95 2.80
C ARG A 176 -5.13 -24.92 3.89
N VAL A 177 -6.39 -24.69 4.23
CA VAL A 177 -6.79 -23.74 5.30
C VAL A 177 -6.10 -24.09 6.62
N GLY A 178 -5.90 -25.39 6.90
CA GLY A 178 -5.16 -25.86 8.09
C GLY A 178 -3.71 -25.39 8.13
N ASP A 179 -3.05 -25.25 6.98
CA ASP A 179 -1.68 -24.73 6.91
C ASP A 179 -1.64 -23.23 7.22
N LEU A 180 -2.62 -22.48 6.69
CA LEU A 180 -2.77 -21.06 6.97
C LEU A 180 -3.10 -20.81 8.46
N ARG A 181 -3.90 -21.70 9.08
CA ARG A 181 -4.18 -21.66 10.52
C ARG A 181 -2.90 -21.83 11.35
N ARG A 182 -1.99 -22.72 10.97
CA ARG A 182 -0.67 -22.88 11.64
C ARG A 182 0.18 -21.62 11.60
N MET A 183 -0.10 -20.70 10.67
CA MET A 183 0.54 -19.37 10.59
C MET A 183 -0.17 -18.30 11.44
N GLN A 184 -1.11 -18.70 12.30
CA GLN A 184 -1.94 -17.85 13.14
C GLN A 184 -3.00 -17.03 12.38
N LEU A 185 -3.35 -17.41 11.17
CA LEU A 185 -4.58 -16.93 10.52
C LEU A 185 -5.79 -17.67 11.10
N THR A 186 -6.91 -16.97 11.26
CA THR A 186 -8.16 -17.67 11.60
C THR A 186 -8.61 -18.55 10.44
N VAL A 187 -9.41 -19.58 10.71
CA VAL A 187 -10.00 -20.45 9.68
C VAL A 187 -10.69 -19.60 8.62
N ARG A 188 -11.52 -18.62 9.04
CA ARG A 188 -12.23 -17.71 8.13
C ARG A 188 -11.29 -16.91 7.22
N LYS A 189 -10.24 -16.33 7.77
CA LYS A 189 -9.24 -15.62 6.96
C LYS A 189 -8.55 -16.56 5.96
N GLY A 190 -8.21 -17.77 6.37
CA GLY A 190 -7.67 -18.79 5.47
C GLY A 190 -8.63 -19.12 4.33
N GLU A 191 -9.92 -19.34 4.64
CA GLU A 191 -10.97 -19.56 3.64
C GLU A 191 -11.10 -18.38 2.66
N TYR A 192 -11.04 -17.13 3.17
CA TYR A 192 -11.12 -15.92 2.34
C TYR A 192 -9.95 -15.82 1.38
N ILE A 193 -8.72 -16.02 1.86
CA ILE A 193 -7.51 -15.97 1.03
C ILE A 193 -7.58 -17.03 -0.08
N VAL A 194 -7.89 -18.28 0.27
CA VAL A 194 -8.01 -19.38 -0.70
C VAL A 194 -9.17 -19.12 -1.67
N GLY A 195 -10.31 -18.61 -1.16
CA GLY A 195 -11.48 -18.29 -1.97
C GLY A 195 -11.19 -17.21 -3.01
N VAL A 196 -10.59 -16.10 -2.62
CA VAL A 196 -10.16 -15.01 -3.54
C VAL A 196 -9.18 -15.55 -4.58
N ALA A 197 -8.18 -16.34 -4.15
CA ALA A 197 -7.21 -16.94 -5.06
C ALA A 197 -7.88 -17.85 -6.11
N ARG A 198 -8.84 -18.67 -5.70
CA ARG A 198 -9.60 -19.55 -6.62
C ARG A 198 -10.45 -18.76 -7.61
N GLN A 199 -11.11 -17.69 -7.19
CA GLN A 199 -11.88 -16.84 -8.09
C GLN A 199 -11.01 -16.17 -9.17
N ILE A 200 -9.79 -15.74 -8.81
CA ILE A 200 -8.84 -15.20 -9.78
C ILE A 200 -8.39 -16.29 -10.77
N VAL A 201 -8.04 -17.48 -10.26
CA VAL A 201 -7.58 -18.59 -11.11
C VAL A 201 -8.68 -19.10 -12.06
N SER A 202 -9.92 -19.09 -11.61
CA SER A 202 -11.07 -19.49 -12.47
C SER A 202 -11.53 -18.39 -13.42
N GLY A 203 -11.01 -17.17 -13.32
CA GLY A 203 -11.46 -16.01 -14.08
C GLY A 203 -12.76 -15.36 -13.57
N ALA A 204 -13.35 -15.86 -12.48
CA ALA A 204 -14.54 -15.27 -11.86
C ALA A 204 -14.26 -13.87 -11.28
N LEU A 205 -13.01 -13.63 -10.82
CA LEU A 205 -12.53 -12.31 -10.45
C LEU A 205 -11.42 -11.89 -11.41
N ASP A 206 -11.75 -10.99 -12.32
CA ASP A 206 -10.81 -10.38 -13.25
C ASP A 206 -10.23 -9.09 -12.64
N LEU A 207 -8.96 -9.13 -12.26
CA LEU A 207 -8.25 -8.00 -11.65
C LEU A 207 -8.04 -6.83 -12.62
N SER A 208 -7.97 -7.09 -13.93
CA SER A 208 -7.84 -6.03 -14.95
C SER A 208 -9.15 -5.25 -15.09
N ARG A 209 -10.28 -5.95 -15.02
CA ARG A 209 -11.62 -5.34 -15.00
C ARG A 209 -11.81 -4.46 -13.75
N LEU A 210 -11.32 -4.90 -12.58
CA LEU A 210 -11.33 -4.07 -11.38
C LEU A 210 -10.57 -2.75 -11.59
N ALA A 211 -9.41 -2.81 -12.23
CA ALA A 211 -8.60 -1.62 -12.47
C ALA A 211 -9.27 -0.61 -13.43
N ALA A 212 -10.07 -1.10 -14.37
CA ALA A 212 -10.77 -0.29 -15.38
C ALA A 212 -12.13 0.24 -14.89
N GLY A 213 -12.75 -0.36 -13.87
CA GLY A 213 -14.08 -0.03 -13.36
C GLY A 213 -14.15 1.32 -12.63
N SER A 214 -15.36 1.84 -12.47
CA SER A 214 -15.64 2.97 -11.57
C SER A 214 -15.39 2.59 -10.10
N ASN A 215 -15.39 3.56 -9.19
CA ASN A 215 -15.26 3.27 -7.75
C ASN A 215 -16.42 2.40 -7.25
N GLU A 216 -17.63 2.68 -7.74
CA GLU A 216 -18.85 1.92 -7.44
C GLU A 216 -18.76 0.48 -7.94
N ASP A 217 -18.32 0.26 -9.18
CA ASP A 217 -18.12 -1.07 -9.74
C ASP A 217 -17.13 -1.89 -8.93
N VAL A 218 -16.00 -1.29 -8.54
CA VAL A 218 -14.97 -1.95 -7.72
C VAL A 218 -15.53 -2.32 -6.34
N VAL A 219 -16.30 -1.42 -5.71
CA VAL A 219 -16.94 -1.71 -4.41
C VAL A 219 -17.93 -2.85 -4.56
N GLU A 220 -18.80 -2.83 -5.57
CA GLU A 220 -19.78 -3.87 -5.82
C GLU A 220 -19.11 -5.23 -6.07
N MET A 221 -18.17 -5.28 -7.01
CA MET A 221 -17.46 -6.51 -7.37
C MET A 221 -16.71 -7.12 -6.18
N LEU A 222 -16.00 -6.30 -5.39
CA LEU A 222 -15.25 -6.81 -4.24
C LEU A 222 -16.15 -7.22 -3.08
N THR A 223 -17.23 -6.49 -2.81
CA THR A 223 -18.15 -6.82 -1.71
C THR A 223 -19.02 -8.04 -1.99
N ALA A 224 -19.19 -8.44 -3.25
CA ALA A 224 -19.82 -9.70 -3.62
C ALA A 224 -18.97 -10.93 -3.24
N ILE A 225 -17.67 -10.74 -2.96
CA ILE A 225 -16.75 -11.83 -2.60
C ILE A 225 -16.79 -12.06 -1.10
N ARG A 226 -17.06 -13.30 -0.70
CA ARG A 226 -17.08 -13.68 0.72
C ARG A 226 -15.76 -13.33 1.41
N GLY A 227 -15.84 -12.50 2.43
CA GLY A 227 -14.70 -12.05 3.23
C GLY A 227 -14.08 -10.73 2.81
N LEU A 228 -14.53 -10.14 1.71
CA LEU A 228 -14.15 -8.80 1.31
C LEU A 228 -15.34 -7.86 1.54
N GLY A 229 -15.15 -6.88 2.40
CA GLY A 229 -16.17 -5.88 2.68
C GLY A 229 -15.81 -4.50 2.11
N ARG A 230 -16.69 -3.52 2.31
CA ARG A 230 -16.50 -2.15 1.86
C ARG A 230 -15.16 -1.55 2.31
N TRP A 231 -14.71 -1.84 3.54
CA TRP A 231 -13.41 -1.43 4.04
C TRP A 231 -12.25 -1.92 3.15
N THR A 232 -12.30 -3.20 2.72
CA THR A 232 -11.29 -3.76 1.81
C THR A 232 -11.34 -3.09 0.44
N ALA A 233 -12.55 -2.87 -0.11
CA ALA A 233 -12.75 -2.23 -1.39
C ALA A 233 -12.24 -0.78 -1.40
N GLU A 234 -12.54 0.00 -0.38
CA GLU A 234 -12.06 1.39 -0.25
C GLU A 234 -10.55 1.48 -0.12
N TRP A 235 -9.92 0.60 0.66
CA TRP A 235 -8.46 0.53 0.72
C TRP A 235 -7.83 0.00 -0.57
N PHE A 236 -8.52 -0.88 -1.30
CA PHE A 236 -8.08 -1.31 -2.62
C PHE A 236 -8.08 -0.14 -3.62
N LEU A 237 -9.15 0.62 -3.67
CA LEU A 237 -9.24 1.85 -4.47
C LEU A 237 -8.14 2.84 -4.11
N ALA A 238 -7.96 3.13 -2.82
CA ALA A 238 -7.00 4.12 -2.34
C ALA A 238 -5.54 3.67 -2.53
N ARG A 239 -5.20 2.41 -2.24
CA ARG A 239 -3.82 1.95 -2.14
C ARG A 239 -3.36 0.99 -3.23
N CYS A 240 -4.28 0.46 -4.02
CA CYS A 240 -3.93 -0.33 -5.19
C CYS A 240 -4.19 0.46 -6.47
N LEU A 241 -5.35 1.07 -6.61
CA LEU A 241 -5.67 1.85 -7.80
C LEU A 241 -5.22 3.32 -7.72
N GLY A 242 -4.91 3.84 -6.54
CA GLY A 242 -4.46 5.21 -6.35
C GLY A 242 -5.58 6.25 -6.57
N ARG A 243 -6.86 5.83 -6.45
CA ARG A 243 -8.01 6.73 -6.65
C ARG A 243 -7.97 7.86 -5.61
N GLY A 244 -8.07 9.09 -6.09
CA GLY A 244 -7.93 10.29 -5.27
C GLY A 244 -9.19 10.63 -4.47
N ASP A 245 -10.36 10.35 -5.00
CA ASP A 245 -11.68 10.66 -4.48
C ASP A 245 -12.23 9.65 -3.47
N VAL A 246 -11.35 8.88 -2.79
CA VAL A 246 -11.72 7.81 -1.88
C VAL A 246 -11.29 8.12 -0.45
N CYS A 247 -12.24 7.99 0.49
CA CYS A 247 -12.01 8.05 1.93
C CYS A 247 -12.49 6.76 2.61
N PRO A 248 -11.60 5.90 3.13
CA PRO A 248 -11.99 4.71 3.90
C PRO A 248 -12.56 5.07 5.28
N ALA A 249 -13.74 5.69 5.30
CA ALA A 249 -14.35 6.26 6.50
C ALA A 249 -14.71 5.24 7.58
N GLY A 250 -14.88 3.96 7.21
CA GLY A 250 -15.09 2.85 8.12
C GLY A 250 -13.83 2.37 8.84
N ASP A 251 -12.65 2.81 8.41
CA ASP A 251 -11.38 2.41 9.02
C ASP A 251 -11.18 3.03 10.40
N LEU A 252 -10.77 2.20 11.38
CA LEU A 252 -10.61 2.67 12.77
C LEU A 252 -9.53 3.75 12.91
N ALA A 253 -8.41 3.63 12.20
CA ALA A 253 -7.35 4.63 12.26
C ALA A 253 -7.78 5.93 11.59
N VAL A 254 -8.50 5.86 10.47
CA VAL A 254 -9.10 7.02 9.81
C VAL A 254 -10.09 7.70 10.76
N ARG A 255 -11.00 6.94 11.38
CA ARG A 255 -11.97 7.49 12.36
C ARG A 255 -11.28 8.17 13.53
N LYS A 256 -10.21 7.57 14.08
CA LYS A 256 -9.41 8.16 15.16
C LYS A 256 -8.71 9.44 14.71
N ALA A 257 -8.16 9.47 13.50
CA ALA A 257 -7.52 10.67 12.95
C ALA A 257 -8.52 11.81 12.78
N PHE A 258 -9.71 11.54 12.22
CA PHE A 258 -10.75 12.54 12.10
C PHE A 258 -11.27 13.04 13.46
N ALA A 259 -11.44 12.16 14.43
CA ALA A 259 -11.79 12.54 15.81
C ALA A 259 -10.74 13.47 16.41
N HIS A 260 -9.47 13.12 16.29
CA HIS A 260 -8.35 13.89 16.83
C HIS A 260 -8.27 15.30 16.20
N PHE A 261 -8.24 15.38 14.89
CA PHE A 261 -7.99 16.65 14.21
C PHE A 261 -9.23 17.55 14.05
N TYR A 262 -10.43 16.97 13.98
CA TYR A 262 -11.61 17.72 13.61
C TYR A 262 -12.74 17.72 14.65
N ASN A 263 -12.61 16.93 15.73
CA ASN A 263 -13.68 16.82 16.72
C ASN A 263 -13.17 16.73 18.18
N ARG A 264 -12.02 17.32 18.47
CA ARG A 264 -11.45 17.35 19.82
C ARG A 264 -11.37 15.96 20.50
N GLY A 265 -11.03 14.93 19.72
CA GLY A 265 -10.95 13.54 20.18
C GLY A 265 -12.27 12.79 20.24
N ARG A 266 -13.41 13.44 20.03
CA ARG A 266 -14.74 12.80 20.07
C ARG A 266 -15.02 12.05 18.77
N ALA A 267 -15.60 10.85 18.88
CA ALA A 267 -15.94 10.03 17.72
C ALA A 267 -16.87 10.76 16.73
N LEU A 268 -16.64 10.50 15.45
CA LEU A 268 -17.49 10.94 14.34
C LEU A 268 -18.13 9.72 13.67
N SER A 269 -19.36 9.87 13.19
CA SER A 269 -19.99 8.86 12.35
C SER A 269 -19.32 8.78 10.98
N GLU A 270 -19.34 7.61 10.33
CA GLU A 270 -18.82 7.44 8.97
C GLU A 270 -19.42 8.45 8.00
N ARG A 271 -20.73 8.72 8.11
CA ARG A 271 -21.42 9.73 7.28
C ARG A 271 -20.84 11.14 7.47
N ALA A 272 -20.49 11.50 8.71
CA ALA A 272 -19.87 12.81 8.99
C ALA A 272 -18.44 12.88 8.43
N ILE A 273 -17.68 11.80 8.53
CA ILE A 273 -16.33 11.68 7.96
C ILE A 273 -16.39 11.82 6.43
N ARG A 274 -17.28 11.08 5.75
CA ARG A 274 -17.44 11.16 4.29
C ARG A 274 -17.83 12.55 3.82
N ARG A 275 -18.80 13.21 4.50
CA ARG A 275 -19.19 14.60 4.16
C ARG A 275 -18.04 15.58 4.30
N ARG A 276 -17.18 15.39 5.31
CA ARG A 276 -16.01 16.25 5.47
C ARG A 276 -14.98 15.96 4.40
N ALA A 277 -14.65 14.69 4.16
CA ALA A 277 -13.68 14.27 3.16
C ALA A 277 -14.07 14.70 1.74
N ALA A 278 -15.38 14.69 1.41
CA ALA A 278 -15.89 15.12 0.11
C ALA A 278 -15.50 16.56 -0.25
N ARG A 279 -15.20 17.43 0.73
CA ARG A 279 -14.72 18.80 0.49
C ARG A 279 -13.35 18.86 -0.16
N TRP A 280 -12.57 17.79 -0.06
CA TRP A 280 -11.24 17.68 -0.67
C TRP A 280 -11.30 17.14 -2.12
N GLY A 281 -12.49 16.84 -2.66
CA GLY A 281 -12.68 16.36 -4.03
C GLY A 281 -11.79 15.16 -4.34
N GLU A 282 -10.98 15.29 -5.38
CA GLU A 282 -10.00 14.26 -5.82
C GLU A 282 -8.78 14.08 -4.89
N HIS A 283 -8.69 14.86 -3.82
CA HIS A 283 -7.57 14.80 -2.88
C HIS A 283 -7.90 14.06 -1.57
N GLN A 284 -9.07 13.42 -1.47
CA GLN A 284 -9.50 12.71 -0.25
C GLN A 284 -8.47 11.67 0.20
N ASN A 285 -7.95 10.87 -0.72
CA ASN A 285 -6.96 9.83 -0.44
C ASN A 285 -5.66 10.43 0.14
N LEU A 286 -5.12 11.48 -0.49
CA LEU A 286 -3.94 12.18 0.02
C LEU A 286 -4.20 12.78 1.39
N ALA A 287 -5.31 13.49 1.58
CA ALA A 287 -5.69 14.09 2.85
C ALA A 287 -5.77 13.04 3.97
N VAL A 288 -6.40 11.89 3.72
CA VAL A 288 -6.47 10.78 4.68
C VAL A 288 -5.07 10.29 5.06
N HIS A 289 -4.15 10.12 4.09
CA HIS A 289 -2.79 9.69 4.38
C HIS A 289 -2.00 10.72 5.20
N TYR A 290 -2.20 12.03 4.94
CA TYR A 290 -1.61 13.11 5.74
C TYR A 290 -2.16 13.14 7.16
N LEU A 291 -3.47 12.94 7.35
CA LEU A 291 -4.06 12.82 8.70
C LEU A 291 -3.50 11.62 9.46
N LEU A 292 -3.41 10.45 8.81
CA LEU A 292 -2.84 9.24 9.43
C LEU A 292 -1.35 9.41 9.78
N ALA A 293 -0.57 10.03 8.92
CA ALA A 293 0.84 10.33 9.18
C ALA A 293 1.00 11.38 10.29
N GLY A 294 0.19 12.43 10.25
CA GLY A 294 0.15 13.47 11.28
C GLY A 294 -0.17 12.91 12.67
N GLN A 295 -1.14 12.00 12.76
CA GLN A 295 -1.50 11.34 14.02
C GLN A 295 -0.30 10.54 14.59
N ARG A 296 0.47 9.84 13.74
CA ARG A 296 1.69 9.14 14.19
C ARG A 296 2.75 10.09 14.72
N LEU A 297 3.02 11.21 14.02
CA LEU A 297 3.95 12.23 14.50
C LEU A 297 3.56 12.83 15.86
N HIS A 298 2.26 12.94 16.15
CA HIS A 298 1.80 13.38 17.48
C HIS A 298 2.01 12.32 18.54
N ALA A 299 1.76 11.04 18.25
CA ALA A 299 1.96 9.94 19.18
C ALA A 299 3.45 9.73 19.54
N GLU A 300 4.35 9.83 18.57
CA GLU A 300 5.81 9.74 18.79
C GLU A 300 6.32 10.84 19.73
N ARG A 301 5.83 12.07 19.59
CA ARG A 301 6.19 13.20 20.48
C ARG A 301 5.63 13.02 21.89
N ALA A 302 4.44 12.48 22.04
CA ALA A 302 3.83 12.23 23.35
C ALA A 302 4.50 11.06 24.09
N GLY A 303 5.03 10.05 23.37
CA GLY A 303 5.74 8.90 23.94
C GLY A 303 7.23 9.09 24.17
N GLY A 304 7.86 10.11 23.55
CA GLY A 304 9.30 10.42 23.70
C GLY A 304 9.64 11.40 24.83
N GLY A 305 8.65 11.77 25.64
CA GLY A 305 8.79 12.68 26.78
C GLY A 305 8.78 11.99 28.16
N SER A 306 9.05 10.66 28.20
CA SER A 306 9.09 9.89 29.46
C SER A 306 10.51 9.46 29.78
#